data_525c3fef79c6d449b2af0e8449592fea
#
_entry.id   525c3fef79c6d449b2af0e8449592fea
#
_cell.length_a   1.000
_cell.length_b   1.000
_cell.length_c   1.000
_cell.angle_alpha   90.00
_cell.angle_beta   90.00
_cell.angle_gamma   90.00
#
_symmetry.space_group_name_H-M   'P 1'
#
loop_
_entity.id
_entity.type
_entity.pdbx_description
1 polymer ?
#
loop_
_entity_poly.entity_id
_entity_poly.type
_entity_poly.pdbx_seq_one_letter_code
_entity_poly.pdbx_strand_id
1 'polypeptide(L)'
;MTSKPSHVRWGIIGPGSIAKAFWGGVAGGKHGKVVALGTRDASKPGLADTFPGARIVEGYDNLLRDSEVDAVYIATPHPGHAEWAIKAAEAGKHVLVEKPFAISAFETDAVFHAHRKAGTFAGEAFMYRLHPQARKLAELIQSGVIGDVRMIQSSFGFQMPKFMPEHRLFANDLAGGGILDVCGYPVSMARFVAGAAVGKPFLDPVKVAGAAHLGQAGTDEWSAAVLTFENGIIAQVSGAIYVALDNVLRIHGAKGRIEVPNFWFANGNRDQGLGKIDIILADGTHETVSVNATEHLYSFEADAAALAIQAGKQEFDAPGMSWADSLGNARVLDKWRADIGLEYEIEKPAKRVHTLDNRKLSNKGTAIPSRTIPGIKKQASVVAVGFEDFRTFASGAILLDA
;
A
#
# COMPACT_ATOMS: atom_id res chain seq x y z
N MET A 1 16.33 -34.48 1.26
CA MET A 1 15.51 -33.43 0.60
C MET A 1 14.08 -33.58 1.09
N THR A 2 13.66 -32.77 2.03
CA THR A 2 12.26 -32.77 2.48
C THR A 2 11.39 -32.27 1.33
N SER A 3 10.37 -33.03 0.96
CA SER A 3 9.41 -32.62 -0.08
C SER A 3 8.78 -31.26 0.36
N LYS A 4 8.84 -30.25 -0.54
CA LYS A 4 8.16 -28.97 -0.27
C LYS A 4 6.67 -29.26 -0.03
N PRO A 5 6.03 -28.66 0.97
CA PRO A 5 4.61 -28.88 1.24
C PRO A 5 3.78 -28.45 0.03
N SER A 6 2.77 -29.24 -0.32
CA SER A 6 1.86 -28.95 -1.44
C SER A 6 1.04 -27.68 -1.21
N HIS A 7 0.87 -27.25 0.05
CA HIS A 7 0.15 -26.04 0.47
C HIS A 7 0.94 -25.33 1.58
N VAL A 8 0.96 -24.01 1.54
CA VAL A 8 1.50 -23.21 2.62
C VAL A 8 0.51 -23.19 3.80
N ARG A 9 1.01 -23.53 5.00
CA ARG A 9 0.22 -23.53 6.22
C ARG A 9 0.29 -22.14 6.86
N TRP A 10 -0.81 -21.38 6.75
CA TRP A 10 -0.91 -20.01 7.22
C TRP A 10 -1.30 -19.95 8.70
N GLY A 11 -0.59 -19.15 9.47
CA GLY A 11 -1.06 -18.57 10.73
C GLY A 11 -1.55 -17.14 10.50
N ILE A 12 -2.55 -16.69 11.24
CA ILE A 12 -3.02 -15.30 11.20
C ILE A 12 -2.68 -14.64 12.52
N ILE A 13 -2.07 -13.46 12.51
CA ILE A 13 -1.79 -12.63 13.69
C ILE A 13 -2.81 -11.49 13.73
N GLY A 14 -3.76 -11.57 14.70
CA GLY A 14 -4.82 -10.59 14.90
C GLY A 14 -6.14 -10.96 14.25
N PRO A 15 -7.25 -11.12 15.03
CA PRO A 15 -8.55 -11.59 14.57
C PRO A 15 -9.45 -10.45 14.07
N GLY A 16 -8.91 -9.48 13.33
CA GLY A 16 -9.66 -8.34 12.79
C GLY A 16 -10.52 -8.67 11.57
N SER A 17 -11.29 -7.70 11.08
CA SER A 17 -12.13 -7.85 9.88
C SER A 17 -11.32 -8.20 8.63
N ILE A 18 -10.11 -7.64 8.49
CA ILE A 18 -9.25 -7.94 7.37
C ILE A 18 -8.68 -9.36 7.44
N ALA A 19 -8.41 -9.85 8.64
CA ALA A 19 -8.00 -11.24 8.85
C ALA A 19 -9.08 -12.23 8.38
N LYS A 20 -10.37 -11.89 8.58
CA LYS A 20 -11.49 -12.68 8.06
C LYS A 20 -11.53 -12.66 6.52
N ALA A 21 -11.28 -11.50 5.91
CA ALA A 21 -11.21 -11.39 4.44
C ALA A 21 -10.07 -12.24 3.87
N PHE A 22 -8.88 -12.18 4.48
CA PHE A 22 -7.75 -13.03 4.10
C PHE A 22 -8.04 -14.52 4.29
N TRP A 23 -8.65 -14.91 5.44
CA TRP A 23 -9.08 -16.29 5.66
C TRP A 23 -10.01 -16.78 4.54
N GLY A 24 -11.00 -15.96 4.14
CA GLY A 24 -11.88 -16.24 3.00
C GLY A 24 -11.12 -16.38 1.68
N GLY A 25 -10.13 -15.52 1.46
CA GLY A 25 -9.23 -15.59 0.31
C GLY A 25 -8.44 -16.89 0.24
N VAL A 26 -7.83 -17.30 1.37
CA VAL A 26 -7.12 -18.60 1.44
C VAL A 26 -8.05 -19.79 1.26
N ALA A 27 -9.26 -19.73 1.83
CA ALA A 27 -10.26 -20.80 1.67
C ALA A 27 -10.74 -20.95 0.22
N GLY A 28 -10.80 -19.86 -0.54
CA GLY A 28 -11.10 -19.86 -1.98
C GLY A 28 -9.89 -20.04 -2.89
N GLY A 29 -8.67 -20.02 -2.31
CA GLY A 29 -7.41 -20.20 -3.03
C GLY A 29 -7.02 -21.66 -3.23
N LYS A 30 -5.86 -21.85 -3.90
CA LYS A 30 -5.39 -23.20 -4.32
C LYS A 30 -4.10 -23.63 -3.64
N HIS A 31 -3.35 -22.71 -3.05
CA HIS A 31 -1.96 -22.96 -2.63
C HIS A 31 -1.72 -22.79 -1.13
N GLY A 32 -2.75 -22.46 -0.36
CA GLY A 32 -2.65 -22.23 1.08
C GLY A 32 -3.78 -22.85 1.90
N LYS A 33 -3.54 -22.98 3.20
CA LYS A 33 -4.55 -23.33 4.19
C LYS A 33 -4.28 -22.59 5.49
N VAL A 34 -5.28 -21.91 6.07
CA VAL A 34 -5.16 -21.33 7.42
C VAL A 34 -5.27 -22.46 8.45
N VAL A 35 -4.23 -22.63 9.26
CA VAL A 35 -4.13 -23.69 10.27
C VAL A 35 -4.21 -23.16 11.70
N ALA A 36 -3.91 -21.89 11.92
CA ALA A 36 -3.91 -21.30 13.25
C ALA A 36 -4.26 -19.79 13.21
N LEU A 37 -4.91 -19.32 14.27
CA LEU A 37 -5.20 -17.91 14.53
C LEU A 37 -4.58 -17.50 15.85
N GLY A 38 -3.63 -16.57 15.83
CA GLY A 38 -3.06 -15.94 17.02
C GLY A 38 -3.92 -14.77 17.50
N THR A 39 -4.20 -14.76 18.78
CA THR A 39 -4.95 -13.69 19.46
C THR A 39 -4.35 -13.36 20.81
N ARG A 40 -4.57 -12.15 21.32
CA ARG A 40 -4.20 -11.75 22.67
C ARG A 40 -5.15 -12.32 23.73
N ASP A 41 -6.33 -12.72 23.33
CA ASP A 41 -7.37 -13.26 24.19
C ASP A 41 -8.10 -14.40 23.44
N ALA A 42 -7.76 -15.63 23.80
CA ALA A 42 -8.35 -16.83 23.21
C ALA A 42 -9.78 -17.12 23.74
N SER A 43 -10.16 -16.49 24.84
CA SER A 43 -11.51 -16.63 25.42
C SER A 43 -12.59 -15.82 24.69
N LYS A 44 -12.19 -14.92 23.79
CA LYS A 44 -13.10 -14.10 23.01
C LYS A 44 -14.09 -14.98 22.22
N PRO A 45 -15.41 -14.81 22.44
CA PRO A 45 -16.40 -15.66 21.79
C PRO A 45 -16.45 -15.48 20.26
N GLY A 46 -16.84 -16.53 19.55
CA GLY A 46 -17.03 -16.51 18.10
C GLY A 46 -15.77 -16.58 17.25
N LEU A 47 -14.59 -16.74 17.83
CA LEU A 47 -13.36 -16.86 17.05
C LEU A 47 -13.35 -18.13 16.18
N ALA A 48 -13.73 -19.26 16.76
CA ALA A 48 -13.76 -20.53 16.02
C ALA A 48 -14.83 -20.53 14.90
N ASP A 49 -15.96 -19.85 15.13
CA ASP A 49 -17.02 -19.69 14.12
C ASP A 49 -16.59 -18.73 12.99
N THR A 50 -15.80 -17.71 13.33
CA THR A 50 -15.29 -16.72 12.37
C THR A 50 -14.16 -17.29 11.51
N PHE A 51 -13.33 -18.18 12.07
CA PHE A 51 -12.16 -18.78 11.42
C PHE A 51 -12.23 -20.32 11.50
N PRO A 52 -13.25 -20.95 10.88
CA PRO A 52 -13.44 -22.38 10.98
C PRO A 52 -12.22 -23.15 10.45
N GLY A 53 -11.84 -24.19 11.19
CA GLY A 53 -10.68 -25.03 10.86
C GLY A 53 -9.32 -24.49 11.33
N ALA A 54 -9.24 -23.26 11.86
CA ALA A 54 -8.03 -22.72 12.46
C ALA A 54 -7.99 -23.02 13.97
N ARG A 55 -6.83 -23.46 14.47
CA ARG A 55 -6.58 -23.57 15.92
C ARG A 55 -6.44 -22.17 16.51
N ILE A 56 -7.13 -21.89 17.60
CA ILE A 56 -7.00 -20.62 18.32
C ILE A 56 -5.80 -20.71 19.25
N VAL A 57 -4.83 -19.81 19.06
CA VAL A 57 -3.57 -19.77 19.80
C VAL A 57 -3.49 -18.46 20.58
N GLU A 58 -3.42 -18.55 21.90
CA GLU A 58 -3.21 -17.38 22.76
C GLU A 58 -1.76 -16.92 22.72
N GLY A 59 -1.54 -15.63 22.44
CA GLY A 59 -0.22 -15.03 22.30
C GLY A 59 0.41 -15.23 20.92
N TYR A 60 0.82 -14.14 20.30
CA TYR A 60 1.42 -14.16 18.96
C TYR A 60 2.77 -14.87 18.92
N ASP A 61 3.58 -14.75 19.99
CA ASP A 61 4.84 -15.50 20.11
C ASP A 61 4.64 -17.02 20.15
N ASN A 62 3.52 -17.51 20.71
CA ASN A 62 3.18 -18.92 20.68
C ASN A 62 2.84 -19.38 19.25
N LEU A 63 2.14 -18.55 18.47
CA LEU A 63 1.88 -18.84 17.06
C LEU A 63 3.18 -18.92 16.25
N LEU A 64 4.14 -18.01 16.49
CA LEU A 64 5.41 -18.01 15.77
C LEU A 64 6.27 -19.23 16.10
N ARG A 65 6.16 -19.79 17.31
CA ARG A 65 6.85 -21.04 17.70
C ARG A 65 6.17 -22.31 17.18
N ASP A 66 4.99 -22.21 16.62
CA ASP A 66 4.25 -23.37 16.12
C ASP A 66 4.91 -23.95 14.87
N SER A 67 5.35 -25.20 14.94
CA SER A 67 5.97 -25.93 13.82
C SER A 67 4.98 -26.27 12.70
N GLU A 68 3.66 -26.22 12.96
CA GLU A 68 2.62 -26.45 11.97
C GLU A 68 2.30 -25.19 11.15
N VAL A 69 2.94 -24.06 11.43
CA VAL A 69 2.79 -22.79 10.70
C VAL A 69 4.04 -22.55 9.86
N ASP A 70 3.89 -22.37 8.54
CA ASP A 70 4.97 -22.04 7.61
C ASP A 70 5.11 -20.53 7.41
N ALA A 71 3.97 -19.85 7.29
CA ALA A 71 3.89 -18.43 7.01
C ALA A 71 2.82 -17.76 7.89
N VAL A 72 3.00 -16.49 8.19
CA VAL A 72 2.01 -15.71 8.95
C VAL A 72 1.49 -14.53 8.16
N TYR A 73 0.18 -14.32 8.23
CA TYR A 73 -0.48 -13.09 7.79
C TYR A 73 -0.63 -12.15 8.97
N ILE A 74 -0.08 -10.94 8.87
CA ILE A 74 -0.05 -9.96 9.95
C ILE A 74 -1.14 -8.94 9.74
N ALA A 75 -2.16 -8.94 10.61
CA ALA A 75 -3.37 -8.11 10.56
C ALA A 75 -3.57 -7.32 11.86
N THR A 76 -2.50 -6.92 12.51
CA THR A 76 -2.52 -6.05 13.69
C THR A 76 -2.79 -4.58 13.29
N PRO A 77 -3.02 -3.65 14.23
CA PRO A 77 -2.87 -2.22 13.95
C PRO A 77 -1.47 -1.88 13.44
N HIS A 78 -1.35 -0.80 12.66
CA HIS A 78 -0.15 -0.41 11.93
C HIS A 78 1.17 -0.50 12.73
N PRO A 79 1.24 0.00 13.99
CA PRO A 79 2.49 -0.06 14.77
C PRO A 79 3.01 -1.48 15.06
N GLY A 80 2.12 -2.48 14.99
CA GLY A 80 2.50 -3.87 15.22
C GLY A 80 3.09 -4.58 14.00
N HIS A 81 2.99 -4.02 12.79
CA HIS A 81 3.38 -4.71 11.57
C HIS A 81 4.88 -5.04 11.56
N ALA A 82 5.75 -4.06 11.76
CA ALA A 82 7.20 -4.25 11.75
C ALA A 82 7.66 -5.18 12.86
N GLU A 83 7.15 -5.01 14.09
CA GLU A 83 7.53 -5.88 15.21
C GLU A 83 7.27 -7.35 14.91
N TRP A 84 6.03 -7.67 14.52
CA TRP A 84 5.64 -9.06 14.30
C TRP A 84 6.27 -9.66 13.05
N ALA A 85 6.55 -8.84 12.02
CA ALA A 85 7.27 -9.29 10.84
C ALA A 85 8.74 -9.62 11.17
N ILE A 86 9.43 -8.80 11.97
CA ILE A 86 10.81 -9.08 12.41
C ILE A 86 10.85 -10.36 13.28
N LYS A 87 9.95 -10.48 14.26
CA LYS A 87 9.86 -11.68 15.09
C LYS A 87 9.54 -12.94 14.28
N ALA A 88 8.73 -12.81 13.24
CA ALA A 88 8.45 -13.92 12.32
C ALA A 88 9.71 -14.35 11.56
N ALA A 89 10.50 -13.39 11.05
CA ALA A 89 11.78 -13.68 10.42
C ALA A 89 12.74 -14.41 11.37
N GLU A 90 12.85 -13.94 12.62
CA GLU A 90 13.68 -14.57 13.68
C GLU A 90 13.22 -16.01 14.00
N ALA A 91 11.91 -16.26 13.90
CA ALA A 91 11.32 -17.60 14.04
C ALA A 91 11.39 -18.45 12.75
N GLY A 92 12.02 -17.95 11.68
CA GLY A 92 12.12 -18.64 10.38
C GLY A 92 10.81 -18.74 9.62
N LYS A 93 9.82 -17.88 9.93
CA LYS A 93 8.52 -17.84 9.25
C LYS A 93 8.52 -16.86 8.08
N HIS A 94 7.81 -17.21 7.01
CA HIS A 94 7.47 -16.28 5.95
C HIS A 94 6.37 -15.34 6.40
N VAL A 95 6.25 -14.14 5.79
CA VAL A 95 5.19 -13.17 6.15
C VAL A 95 4.49 -12.60 4.93
N LEU A 96 3.20 -12.37 5.06
CA LEU A 96 2.42 -11.44 4.28
C LEU A 96 1.85 -10.41 5.25
N VAL A 97 2.24 -9.14 5.10
CA VAL A 97 1.93 -8.07 6.05
C VAL A 97 0.87 -7.17 5.45
N GLU A 98 -0.18 -6.87 6.22
CA GLU A 98 -1.16 -5.86 5.82
C GLU A 98 -0.50 -4.50 5.53
N LYS A 99 -1.14 -3.80 4.62
CA LYS A 99 -0.71 -2.44 4.28
C LYS A 99 -1.13 -1.43 5.40
N PRO A 100 -0.33 -0.39 5.63
CA PRO A 100 1.01 -0.19 5.11
C PRO A 100 1.94 -1.26 5.68
N PHE A 101 2.96 -1.65 4.93
CA PHE A 101 3.89 -2.71 5.35
C PHE A 101 4.51 -2.44 6.73
N ALA A 102 4.83 -1.18 6.99
CA ALA A 102 5.21 -0.62 8.28
C ALA A 102 4.83 0.87 8.32
N ILE A 103 4.98 1.53 9.46
CA ILE A 103 4.61 2.94 9.61
C ILE A 103 5.60 3.92 8.98
N SER A 104 6.78 3.44 8.55
CA SER A 104 7.82 4.25 7.89
C SER A 104 8.70 3.42 6.96
N ALA A 105 9.40 4.09 6.06
CA ALA A 105 10.41 3.45 5.21
C ALA A 105 11.56 2.84 6.02
N PHE A 106 11.90 3.44 7.16
CA PHE A 106 12.91 2.90 8.07
C PHE A 106 12.52 1.54 8.64
N GLU A 107 11.30 1.40 9.15
CA GLU A 107 10.79 0.13 9.66
C GLU A 107 10.64 -0.90 8.53
N THR A 108 10.16 -0.46 7.36
CA THR A 108 10.06 -1.31 6.16
C THR A 108 11.41 -1.92 5.78
N ASP A 109 12.48 -1.11 5.75
CA ASP A 109 13.85 -1.60 5.44
C ASP A 109 14.36 -2.55 6.52
N ALA A 110 14.07 -2.27 7.80
CA ALA A 110 14.44 -3.14 8.91
C ALA A 110 13.80 -4.54 8.81
N VAL A 111 12.51 -4.61 8.42
CA VAL A 111 11.82 -5.88 8.18
C VAL A 111 12.47 -6.64 7.03
N PHE A 112 12.72 -5.98 5.90
CA PHE A 112 13.37 -6.63 4.75
C PHE A 112 14.79 -7.11 5.08
N HIS A 113 15.53 -6.36 5.90
CA HIS A 113 16.84 -6.80 6.39
C HIS A 113 16.72 -8.10 7.20
N ALA A 114 15.75 -8.19 8.12
CA ALA A 114 15.52 -9.39 8.92
C ALA A 114 15.17 -10.60 8.04
N HIS A 115 14.26 -10.43 7.08
CA HIS A 115 13.84 -11.50 6.17
C HIS A 115 14.95 -11.93 5.20
N ARG A 116 15.78 -10.99 4.74
CA ARG A 116 16.96 -11.31 3.92
C ARG A 116 17.95 -12.17 4.69
N LYS A 117 18.21 -11.82 5.96
CA LYS A 117 19.09 -12.59 6.85
C LYS A 117 18.54 -13.99 7.16
N ALA A 118 17.23 -14.09 7.36
CA ALA A 118 16.54 -15.36 7.65
C ALA A 118 16.33 -16.24 6.40
N GLY A 119 16.46 -15.70 5.20
CA GLY A 119 16.14 -16.43 3.97
C GLY A 119 14.65 -16.66 3.76
N THR A 120 13.77 -15.86 4.38
CA THR A 120 12.32 -16.03 4.36
C THR A 120 11.65 -15.01 3.44
N PHE A 121 10.46 -15.31 2.95
CA PHE A 121 9.63 -14.42 2.16
C PHE A 121 9.00 -13.33 3.04
N ALA A 122 8.96 -12.10 2.52
CA ALA A 122 8.15 -11.00 3.05
C ALA A 122 7.45 -10.26 1.92
N GLY A 123 6.12 -10.15 2.00
CA GLY A 123 5.30 -9.45 1.02
C GLY A 123 4.35 -8.46 1.67
N GLU A 124 4.06 -7.35 0.98
CA GLU A 124 3.04 -6.40 1.35
C GLU A 124 1.71 -6.77 0.72
N ALA A 125 0.64 -6.81 1.52
CA ALA A 125 -0.69 -7.24 1.11
C ALA A 125 -1.45 -6.13 0.36
N PHE A 126 -1.01 -5.82 -0.84
CA PHE A 126 -1.76 -5.01 -1.80
C PHE A 126 -2.52 -5.91 -2.77
N MET A 127 -3.65 -6.44 -2.34
CA MET A 127 -4.45 -7.45 -3.04
C MET A 127 -4.75 -7.09 -4.50
N TYR A 128 -5.03 -5.81 -4.79
CA TYR A 128 -5.37 -5.36 -6.14
C TYR A 128 -4.18 -5.43 -7.13
N ARG A 129 -2.93 -5.34 -6.63
CA ARG A 129 -1.72 -5.47 -7.47
C ARG A 129 -1.57 -6.87 -8.04
N LEU A 130 -2.08 -7.87 -7.33
CA LEU A 130 -2.01 -9.28 -7.71
C LEU A 130 -3.25 -9.75 -8.48
N HIS A 131 -4.31 -8.93 -8.52
CA HIS A 131 -5.48 -9.18 -9.37
C HIS A 131 -5.11 -9.05 -10.86
N PRO A 132 -5.65 -9.90 -11.76
CA PRO A 132 -5.35 -9.85 -13.20
C PRO A 132 -5.56 -8.48 -13.87
N GLN A 133 -6.44 -7.65 -13.31
CA GLN A 133 -6.69 -6.29 -13.80
C GLN A 133 -5.43 -5.40 -13.79
N ALA A 134 -4.56 -5.54 -12.79
CA ALA A 134 -3.32 -4.76 -12.73
C ALA A 134 -2.38 -5.12 -13.89
N ARG A 135 -2.25 -6.41 -14.22
CA ARG A 135 -1.47 -6.86 -15.37
C ARG A 135 -2.05 -6.33 -16.68
N LYS A 136 -3.37 -6.47 -16.84
CA LYS A 136 -4.07 -5.97 -18.04
C LYS A 136 -3.92 -4.46 -18.22
N LEU A 137 -3.96 -3.70 -17.13
CA LEU A 137 -3.71 -2.27 -17.15
C LEU A 137 -2.31 -1.94 -17.65
N ALA A 138 -1.28 -2.63 -17.16
CA ALA A 138 0.10 -2.44 -17.62
C ALA A 138 0.25 -2.76 -19.12
N GLU A 139 -0.36 -3.85 -19.61
CA GLU A 139 -0.37 -4.22 -21.02
C GLU A 139 -0.98 -3.11 -21.89
N LEU A 140 -2.12 -2.55 -21.48
CA LEU A 140 -2.80 -1.47 -22.19
C LEU A 140 -1.96 -0.18 -22.22
N ILE A 141 -1.29 0.17 -21.11
CA ILE A 141 -0.37 1.32 -21.08
C ILE A 141 0.80 1.08 -22.03
N GLN A 142 1.43 -0.08 -21.98
CA GLN A 142 2.59 -0.44 -22.80
C GLN A 142 2.23 -0.55 -24.30
N SER A 143 1.00 -0.91 -24.64
CA SER A 143 0.54 -0.95 -26.03
C SER A 143 0.45 0.45 -26.66
N GLY A 144 0.48 1.53 -25.85
CA GLY A 144 0.36 2.91 -26.31
C GLY A 144 -1.04 3.27 -26.78
N VAL A 145 -2.08 2.54 -26.34
CA VAL A 145 -3.48 2.77 -26.77
C VAL A 145 -3.95 4.20 -26.50
N ILE A 146 -3.49 4.83 -25.41
CA ILE A 146 -3.78 6.25 -25.10
C ILE A 146 -2.61 7.20 -25.46
N GLY A 147 -1.59 6.69 -26.17
CA GLY A 147 -0.33 7.44 -26.42
C GLY A 147 0.51 7.60 -25.16
N ASP A 148 1.48 8.54 -25.20
CA ASP A 148 2.36 8.80 -24.06
C ASP A 148 1.57 9.26 -22.84
N VAL A 149 1.77 8.59 -21.71
CA VAL A 149 1.15 8.97 -20.43
C VAL A 149 1.71 10.31 -19.96
N ARG A 150 0.83 11.23 -19.61
CA ARG A 150 1.17 12.59 -19.17
C ARG A 150 0.74 12.90 -17.75
N MET A 151 -0.47 12.46 -17.37
CA MET A 151 -1.02 12.75 -16.06
C MET A 151 -1.78 11.57 -15.49
N ILE A 152 -1.68 11.39 -14.18
CA ILE A 152 -2.37 10.34 -13.42
C ILE A 152 -3.20 11.02 -12.32
N GLN A 153 -4.44 10.60 -12.17
CA GLN A 153 -5.31 10.99 -11.05
C GLN A 153 -5.76 9.73 -10.34
N SER A 154 -5.54 9.66 -9.05
CA SER A 154 -5.92 8.49 -8.27
C SER A 154 -6.38 8.89 -6.88
N SER A 155 -7.52 8.35 -6.47
CA SER A 155 -8.13 8.66 -5.18
C SER A 155 -8.63 7.40 -4.48
N PHE A 156 -8.52 7.39 -3.15
CA PHE A 156 -9.18 6.41 -2.30
C PHE A 156 -9.66 7.08 -1.01
N GLY A 157 -10.95 7.13 -0.79
CA GLY A 157 -11.50 7.70 0.44
C GLY A 157 -12.88 7.16 0.76
N PHE A 158 -13.17 7.18 2.04
CA PHE A 158 -14.46 6.82 2.60
C PHE A 158 -14.82 7.76 3.75
N GLN A 159 -16.10 7.87 4.02
CA GLN A 159 -16.63 8.68 5.11
C GLN A 159 -16.88 7.80 6.33
N MET A 160 -16.07 7.94 7.39
CA MET A 160 -16.43 7.38 8.70
C MET A 160 -17.69 8.07 9.22
N PRO A 161 -18.65 7.31 9.82
CA PRO A 161 -19.94 7.87 10.24
C PRO A 161 -19.82 8.98 11.30
N LYS A 162 -18.79 8.91 12.14
CA LYS A 162 -18.50 9.87 13.20
C LYS A 162 -17.03 9.84 13.59
N PHE A 163 -16.56 10.92 14.18
CA PHE A 163 -15.27 10.96 14.84
C PHE A 163 -15.25 10.07 16.09
N MET A 164 -14.22 9.23 16.20
CA MET A 164 -13.99 8.31 17.32
C MET A 164 -12.50 8.32 17.67
N PRO A 165 -12.05 9.11 18.65
CA PRO A 165 -10.62 9.34 18.91
C PRO A 165 -9.83 8.06 19.20
N GLU A 166 -10.46 7.08 19.85
CA GLU A 166 -9.82 5.79 20.19
C GLU A 166 -9.85 4.77 19.03
N HIS A 167 -10.53 5.07 17.94
CA HIS A 167 -10.58 4.16 16.81
C HIS A 167 -9.27 4.24 16.00
N ARG A 168 -8.75 3.09 15.55
CA ARG A 168 -7.47 2.98 14.84
C ARG A 168 -7.29 3.97 13.67
N LEU A 169 -8.38 4.43 13.06
CA LEU A 169 -8.33 5.39 11.94
C LEU A 169 -8.04 6.82 12.40
N PHE A 170 -8.39 7.18 13.64
CA PHE A 170 -8.19 8.53 14.16
C PHE A 170 -7.06 8.60 15.20
N ALA A 171 -6.79 7.49 15.91
CA ALA A 171 -5.83 7.45 17.00
C ALA A 171 -4.38 7.65 16.50
N ASN A 172 -3.73 8.73 16.93
CA ASN A 172 -2.36 9.05 16.54
C ASN A 172 -1.33 8.02 17.04
N ASP A 173 -1.52 7.48 18.24
CA ASP A 173 -0.66 6.42 18.82
C ASP A 173 -0.81 5.06 18.11
N LEU A 174 -1.86 4.88 17.32
CA LEU A 174 -2.05 3.74 16.44
C LEU A 174 -1.65 4.03 14.98
N ALA A 175 -0.98 5.16 14.73
CA ALA A 175 -0.59 5.61 13.40
C ALA A 175 -1.80 5.66 12.44
N GLY A 176 -2.89 6.30 12.92
CA GLY A 176 -4.11 6.52 12.15
C GLY A 176 -3.94 7.59 11.08
N GLY A 177 -5.02 7.90 10.39
CA GLY A 177 -5.06 8.89 9.31
C GLY A 177 -5.13 8.26 7.93
N GLY A 178 -5.49 9.08 6.94
CA GLY A 178 -5.70 8.67 5.56
C GLY A 178 -4.40 8.30 4.84
N ILE A 179 -3.28 8.99 5.17
CA ILE A 179 -1.99 8.75 4.48
C ILE A 179 -1.54 7.31 4.65
N LEU A 180 -1.55 6.76 5.86
CA LEU A 180 -1.15 5.37 6.07
C LEU A 180 -2.28 4.37 5.76
N ASP A 181 -3.55 4.72 6.03
CA ASP A 181 -4.64 3.74 5.81
C ASP A 181 -4.99 3.56 4.33
N VAL A 182 -5.11 4.64 3.56
CA VAL A 182 -5.61 4.57 2.17
C VAL A 182 -4.70 5.21 1.13
N CYS A 183 -3.88 6.23 1.44
CA CYS A 183 -3.06 6.88 0.40
C CYS A 183 -1.95 5.99 -0.15
N GLY A 184 -1.56 4.94 0.55
CA GLY A 184 -0.66 3.92 0.02
C GLY A 184 -1.12 3.33 -1.30
N TYR A 185 -2.44 3.20 -1.51
CA TYR A 185 -3.04 2.67 -2.74
C TYR A 185 -2.83 3.61 -3.94
N PRO A 186 -3.29 4.88 -3.92
CA PRO A 186 -3.08 5.80 -5.03
C PRO A 186 -1.61 6.10 -5.29
N VAL A 187 -0.74 6.14 -4.26
CA VAL A 187 0.72 6.30 -4.43
C VAL A 187 1.31 5.08 -5.14
N SER A 188 1.03 3.87 -4.66
CA SER A 188 1.49 2.63 -5.29
C SER A 188 1.03 2.54 -6.75
N MET A 189 -0.22 2.94 -7.04
CA MET A 189 -0.75 2.91 -8.38
C MET A 189 -0.11 3.96 -9.30
N ALA A 190 0.11 5.18 -8.82
CA ALA A 190 0.79 6.21 -9.59
C ALA A 190 2.22 5.78 -9.97
N ARG A 191 2.95 5.16 -9.03
CA ARG A 191 4.29 4.61 -9.26
C ARG A 191 4.28 3.45 -10.26
N PHE A 192 3.31 2.55 -10.15
CA PHE A 192 3.11 1.44 -11.07
C PHE A 192 2.81 1.91 -12.50
N VAL A 193 1.88 2.84 -12.67
CA VAL A 193 1.52 3.42 -13.98
C VAL A 193 2.70 4.16 -14.61
N ALA A 194 3.40 4.99 -13.83
CA ALA A 194 4.58 5.71 -14.31
C ALA A 194 5.70 4.74 -14.74
N GLY A 195 5.86 3.62 -14.04
CA GLY A 195 6.77 2.55 -14.42
C GLY A 195 6.33 1.85 -15.70
N ALA A 196 5.07 1.42 -15.80
CA ALA A 196 4.51 0.75 -16.97
C ALA A 196 4.68 1.59 -18.24
N ALA A 197 4.53 2.91 -18.15
CA ALA A 197 4.73 3.84 -19.26
C ALA A 197 6.16 3.83 -19.84
N VAL A 198 7.14 3.33 -19.11
CA VAL A 198 8.56 3.21 -19.54
C VAL A 198 9.06 1.75 -19.50
N GLY A 199 8.17 0.78 -19.45
CA GLY A 199 8.50 -0.65 -19.45
C GLY A 199 9.18 -1.14 -18.16
N LYS A 200 8.97 -0.46 -17.03
CA LYS A 200 9.49 -0.83 -15.71
C LYS A 200 8.36 -1.29 -14.78
N PRO A 201 8.64 -2.10 -13.75
CA PRO A 201 7.65 -2.52 -12.75
C PRO A 201 7.02 -1.34 -12.00
N PHE A 202 7.82 -0.33 -11.70
CA PHE A 202 7.41 0.92 -11.05
C PHE A 202 8.45 2.01 -11.33
N LEU A 203 8.09 3.26 -11.01
CA LEU A 203 9.01 4.40 -11.03
C LEU A 203 8.81 5.23 -9.76
N ASP A 204 9.89 5.64 -9.11
CA ASP A 204 9.81 6.51 -7.94
C ASP A 204 9.67 7.99 -8.38
N PRO A 205 8.83 8.79 -7.70
CA PRO A 205 8.75 10.21 -7.97
C PRO A 205 10.02 10.93 -7.48
N VAL A 206 10.47 11.91 -8.25
CA VAL A 206 11.60 12.78 -7.88
C VAL A 206 11.17 13.90 -6.95
N LYS A 207 9.86 14.24 -6.92
CA LYS A 207 9.29 15.24 -6.04
C LYS A 207 7.92 14.80 -5.53
N VAL A 208 7.68 15.07 -4.26
CA VAL A 208 6.40 14.94 -3.57
C VAL A 208 6.06 16.32 -3.01
N ALA A 209 4.81 16.75 -3.14
CA ALA A 209 4.30 17.96 -2.50
C ALA A 209 2.90 17.68 -1.97
N GLY A 210 2.77 17.64 -0.66
CA GLY A 210 1.55 17.20 0.04
C GLY A 210 0.86 18.31 0.80
N ALA A 211 -0.46 18.15 0.97
CA ALA A 211 -1.30 18.95 1.85
C ALA A 211 -2.30 18.02 2.56
N ALA A 212 -2.75 18.41 3.75
CA ALA A 212 -3.74 17.66 4.49
C ALA A 212 -4.50 18.54 5.49
N HIS A 213 -5.67 18.06 5.90
CA HIS A 213 -6.34 18.51 7.09
C HIS A 213 -5.99 17.56 8.24
N LEU A 214 -5.35 18.08 9.29
CA LEU A 214 -5.13 17.35 10.52
C LEU A 214 -6.33 17.58 11.44
N GLY A 215 -6.99 16.47 11.81
CA GLY A 215 -8.15 16.50 12.69
C GLY A 215 -7.78 16.65 14.17
N GLN A 216 -8.78 16.57 15.03
CA GLN A 216 -8.62 16.80 16.48
C GLN A 216 -7.65 15.82 17.16
N ALA A 217 -7.51 14.61 16.62
CA ALA A 217 -6.58 13.60 17.13
C ALA A 217 -5.14 13.77 16.59
N GLY A 218 -4.86 14.79 15.79
CA GLY A 218 -3.55 15.04 15.19
C GLY A 218 -3.17 14.05 14.08
N THR A 219 -4.16 13.43 13.43
CA THR A 219 -4.00 12.57 12.25
C THR A 219 -4.67 13.21 11.04
N ASP A 220 -4.23 12.87 9.85
CA ASP A 220 -4.81 13.39 8.61
C ASP A 220 -6.16 12.71 8.31
N GLU A 221 -7.21 13.52 8.21
CA GLU A 221 -8.57 13.06 7.92
C GLU A 221 -8.86 13.04 6.41
N TRP A 222 -8.30 14.01 5.67
CA TRP A 222 -8.24 14.02 4.21
C TRP A 222 -6.97 14.72 3.73
N SER A 223 -6.40 14.21 2.67
CA SER A 223 -5.10 14.65 2.19
C SER A 223 -4.95 14.46 0.67
N ALA A 224 -4.12 15.31 0.06
CA ALA A 224 -3.78 15.24 -1.35
C ALA A 224 -2.31 15.56 -1.57
N ALA A 225 -1.71 14.96 -2.61
CA ALA A 225 -0.34 15.25 -3.00
C ALA A 225 -0.18 15.28 -4.52
N VAL A 226 0.85 16.01 -4.97
CA VAL A 226 1.34 15.97 -6.35
C VAL A 226 2.69 15.26 -6.37
N LEU A 227 2.78 14.22 -7.20
CA LEU A 227 4.00 13.47 -7.44
C LEU A 227 4.55 13.85 -8.82
N THR A 228 5.84 14.19 -8.92
CA THR A 228 6.50 14.46 -10.20
C THR A 228 7.50 13.36 -10.48
N PHE A 229 7.45 12.78 -11.66
CA PHE A 229 8.36 11.72 -12.11
C PHE A 229 9.42 12.25 -13.08
N GLU A 230 10.57 11.58 -13.15
CA GLU A 230 11.69 11.99 -14.01
C GLU A 230 11.33 12.04 -15.49
N ASN A 231 10.41 11.17 -15.94
CA ASN A 231 9.90 11.11 -17.30
C ASN A 231 8.86 12.18 -17.64
N GLY A 232 8.61 13.17 -16.75
CA GLY A 232 7.68 14.28 -16.95
C GLY A 232 6.23 13.96 -16.59
N ILE A 233 5.90 12.74 -16.19
CA ILE A 233 4.56 12.39 -15.69
C ILE A 233 4.31 13.11 -14.37
N ILE A 234 3.10 13.65 -14.21
CA ILE A 234 2.60 14.23 -12.96
C ILE A 234 1.43 13.39 -12.47
N ALA A 235 1.45 13.03 -11.17
CA ALA A 235 0.32 12.37 -10.55
C ALA A 235 -0.31 13.25 -9.46
N GLN A 236 -1.64 13.32 -9.47
CA GLN A 236 -2.45 13.85 -8.37
C GLN A 236 -3.02 12.65 -7.60
N VAL A 237 -2.65 12.54 -6.35
CA VAL A 237 -3.10 11.45 -5.47
C VAL A 237 -3.83 12.03 -4.27
N SER A 238 -4.90 11.39 -3.83
CA SER A 238 -5.66 11.82 -2.66
C SER A 238 -6.20 10.63 -1.87
N GLY A 239 -6.34 10.84 -0.56
CA GLY A 239 -6.96 9.87 0.31
C GLY A 239 -7.69 10.52 1.46
N ALA A 240 -8.70 9.85 1.98
CA ALA A 240 -9.50 10.33 3.09
C ALA A 240 -10.12 9.18 3.89
N ILE A 241 -10.20 9.38 5.20
CA ILE A 241 -10.95 8.50 6.11
C ILE A 241 -12.25 9.13 6.59
N TYR A 242 -12.41 10.44 6.33
CA TYR A 242 -13.57 11.21 6.81
C TYR A 242 -14.24 12.06 5.72
N VAL A 243 -13.93 11.73 4.45
CA VAL A 243 -14.58 12.28 3.25
C VAL A 243 -14.71 11.16 2.22
N ALA A 244 -15.91 10.95 1.67
CA ALA A 244 -16.10 10.04 0.55
C ALA A 244 -15.48 10.65 -0.72
N LEU A 245 -14.61 9.90 -1.39
CA LEU A 245 -14.00 10.26 -2.67
C LEU A 245 -14.51 9.35 -3.78
N ASP A 246 -14.23 9.71 -5.03
CA ASP A 246 -14.67 8.97 -6.24
C ASP A 246 -14.09 7.54 -6.32
N ASN A 247 -12.98 7.25 -5.62
CA ASN A 247 -12.31 5.95 -5.62
C ASN A 247 -11.95 5.48 -7.04
N VAL A 248 -11.32 6.34 -7.81
CA VAL A 248 -11.06 6.16 -9.24
C VAL A 248 -9.57 6.26 -9.54
N LEU A 249 -9.14 5.56 -10.60
CA LEU A 249 -7.89 5.79 -11.29
C LEU A 249 -8.19 6.34 -12.68
N ARG A 250 -7.61 7.49 -13.04
CA ARG A 250 -7.62 8.08 -14.38
C ARG A 250 -6.20 8.29 -14.88
N ILE A 251 -5.91 7.81 -16.08
CA ILE A 251 -4.60 7.90 -16.72
C ILE A 251 -4.79 8.65 -18.04
N HIS A 252 -4.24 9.85 -18.12
CA HIS A 252 -4.37 10.71 -19.28
C HIS A 252 -3.11 10.63 -20.15
N GLY A 253 -3.30 10.26 -21.41
CA GLY A 253 -2.26 10.18 -22.41
C GLY A 253 -2.46 11.18 -23.56
N ALA A 254 -1.56 11.13 -24.52
CA ALA A 254 -1.57 12.04 -25.67
C ALA A 254 -2.75 11.81 -26.63
N LYS A 255 -3.34 10.59 -26.64
CA LYS A 255 -4.43 10.20 -27.57
C LYS A 255 -5.76 9.92 -26.88
N GLY A 256 -5.81 9.95 -25.55
CA GLY A 256 -7.00 9.65 -24.79
C GLY A 256 -6.70 9.37 -23.32
N ARG A 257 -7.61 8.67 -22.66
CA ARG A 257 -7.46 8.30 -21.25
C ARG A 257 -7.95 6.89 -20.98
N ILE A 258 -7.43 6.32 -19.89
CA ILE A 258 -7.94 5.11 -19.26
C ILE A 258 -8.61 5.52 -17.95
N GLU A 259 -9.80 4.97 -17.67
CA GLU A 259 -10.50 5.10 -16.39
C GLU A 259 -10.75 3.72 -15.79
N VAL A 260 -10.49 3.60 -14.47
CA VAL A 260 -10.77 2.38 -13.72
C VAL A 260 -11.49 2.75 -12.42
N PRO A 261 -12.84 2.68 -12.41
CA PRO A 261 -13.60 2.97 -11.20
C PRO A 261 -13.44 1.86 -10.17
N ASN A 262 -13.47 2.23 -8.89
CA ASN A 262 -13.34 1.30 -7.77
C ASN A 262 -12.17 0.30 -7.91
N PHE A 263 -11.04 0.81 -8.40
CA PHE A 263 -9.89 0.00 -8.76
C PHE A 263 -9.43 -0.95 -7.62
N TRP A 264 -9.50 -0.47 -6.39
CA TRP A 264 -9.02 -1.14 -5.19
C TRP A 264 -9.74 -2.44 -4.87
N PHE A 265 -10.98 -2.59 -5.33
CA PHE A 265 -11.84 -3.74 -5.08
C PHE A 265 -12.36 -4.36 -6.39
N ALA A 266 -11.64 -4.22 -7.51
CA ALA A 266 -12.04 -4.77 -8.80
C ALA A 266 -13.52 -4.48 -9.12
N ASN A 267 -13.89 -3.17 -9.21
CA ASN A 267 -15.25 -2.66 -9.36
C ASN A 267 -16.17 -2.79 -8.12
N GLY A 268 -15.57 -2.81 -6.93
CA GLY A 268 -16.32 -2.83 -5.67
C GLY A 268 -16.76 -4.21 -5.22
N ASN A 269 -16.35 -5.27 -5.90
CA ASN A 269 -16.72 -6.63 -5.55
C ASN A 269 -15.51 -7.44 -5.05
N ARG A 270 -15.42 -7.61 -3.73
CA ARG A 270 -14.37 -8.43 -3.11
C ARG A 270 -14.52 -9.92 -3.39
N ASP A 271 -15.76 -10.38 -3.61
CA ASP A 271 -16.08 -11.80 -3.67
C ASP A 271 -15.91 -12.40 -5.06
N GLN A 272 -15.98 -11.59 -6.11
CA GLN A 272 -15.94 -12.06 -7.50
C GLN A 272 -14.73 -11.61 -8.31
N GLY A 273 -13.94 -10.67 -7.79
CA GLY A 273 -12.69 -10.23 -8.42
C GLY A 273 -12.81 -9.70 -9.86
N LEU A 274 -14.01 -9.30 -10.30
CA LEU A 274 -14.25 -8.77 -11.65
C LEU A 274 -13.67 -7.37 -11.78
N GLY A 275 -12.98 -7.10 -12.89
CA GLY A 275 -12.40 -5.80 -13.19
C GLY A 275 -12.89 -5.24 -14.52
N LYS A 276 -13.03 -3.91 -14.60
CA LYS A 276 -13.31 -3.18 -15.85
C LYS A 276 -12.29 -2.07 -16.02
N ILE A 277 -11.89 -1.85 -17.27
CA ILE A 277 -10.99 -0.79 -17.68
C ILE A 277 -11.63 -0.09 -18.85
N ASP A 278 -11.98 1.18 -18.72
CA ASP A 278 -12.56 2.00 -19.78
C ASP A 278 -11.45 2.75 -20.51
N ILE A 279 -11.42 2.65 -21.82
CA ILE A 279 -10.52 3.37 -22.72
C ILE A 279 -11.37 4.38 -23.49
N ILE A 280 -11.02 5.66 -23.38
CA ILE A 280 -11.76 6.77 -24.00
C ILE A 280 -10.76 7.59 -24.79
N LEU A 281 -10.86 7.51 -26.13
CA LEU A 281 -9.97 8.22 -27.04
C LEU A 281 -10.45 9.63 -27.37
N ALA A 282 -9.54 10.46 -27.83
CA ALA A 282 -9.84 11.86 -28.18
C ALA A 282 -10.81 12.01 -29.36
N ASP A 283 -10.93 11.00 -30.22
CA ASP A 283 -11.89 10.94 -31.33
C ASP A 283 -13.30 10.53 -30.91
N GLY A 284 -13.52 10.27 -29.61
CA GLY A 284 -14.81 9.84 -29.07
C GLY A 284 -14.97 8.32 -28.98
N THR A 285 -14.01 7.55 -29.46
CA THR A 285 -14.05 6.09 -29.32
C THR A 285 -14.04 5.69 -27.82
N HIS A 286 -14.97 4.82 -27.45
CA HIS A 286 -15.07 4.29 -26.09
C HIS A 286 -15.09 2.75 -26.12
N GLU A 287 -14.16 2.13 -25.44
CA GLU A 287 -14.04 0.69 -25.27
C GLU A 287 -13.99 0.33 -23.79
N THR A 288 -14.69 -0.72 -23.37
CA THR A 288 -14.59 -1.29 -22.04
C THR A 288 -13.92 -2.66 -22.13
N VAL A 289 -12.75 -2.78 -21.53
CA VAL A 289 -12.04 -4.06 -21.37
C VAL A 289 -12.45 -4.71 -20.05
N SER A 290 -13.12 -5.86 -20.14
CA SER A 290 -13.51 -6.66 -18.98
C SER A 290 -12.41 -7.67 -18.64
N VAL A 291 -12.03 -7.72 -17.36
CA VAL A 291 -11.12 -8.70 -16.82
C VAL A 291 -11.92 -9.66 -15.93
N ASN A 292 -12.19 -10.85 -16.47
CA ASN A 292 -12.96 -11.86 -15.75
C ASN A 292 -12.04 -12.64 -14.81
N ALA A 293 -12.29 -12.50 -13.53
CA ALA A 293 -11.68 -13.31 -12.48
C ALA A 293 -12.80 -13.71 -11.52
N THR A 294 -12.92 -15.00 -11.23
CA THR A 294 -14.02 -15.58 -10.45
C THR A 294 -13.62 -15.85 -9.01
N GLU A 295 -12.34 -15.79 -8.73
CA GLU A 295 -11.79 -16.01 -7.41
C GLU A 295 -12.05 -14.79 -6.50
N HIS A 296 -12.12 -15.02 -5.20
CA HIS A 296 -12.13 -13.99 -4.19
C HIS A 296 -10.87 -13.09 -4.31
N LEU A 297 -11.01 -11.77 -4.17
CA LEU A 297 -9.91 -10.82 -4.39
C LEU A 297 -8.64 -11.17 -3.60
N TYR A 298 -8.79 -11.57 -2.34
CA TYR A 298 -7.67 -11.96 -1.47
C TYR A 298 -7.07 -13.34 -1.80
N SER A 299 -7.73 -14.16 -2.64
CA SER A 299 -7.13 -15.41 -3.12
C SER A 299 -5.92 -15.16 -4.00
N PHE A 300 -5.94 -14.09 -4.79
CA PHE A 300 -4.82 -13.75 -5.67
C PHE A 300 -3.54 -13.44 -4.88
N GLU A 301 -3.65 -12.71 -3.77
CA GLU A 301 -2.46 -12.41 -2.94
C GLU A 301 -2.01 -13.60 -2.11
N ALA A 302 -2.94 -14.37 -1.56
CA ALA A 302 -2.64 -15.57 -0.78
C ALA A 302 -1.93 -16.62 -1.65
N ASP A 303 -2.45 -16.88 -2.85
CA ASP A 303 -1.88 -17.85 -3.78
C ASP A 303 -0.54 -17.35 -4.37
N ALA A 304 -0.42 -16.07 -4.71
CA ALA A 304 0.84 -15.51 -5.19
C ALA A 304 1.95 -15.59 -4.13
N ALA A 305 1.64 -15.28 -2.87
CA ALA A 305 2.58 -15.42 -1.77
C ALA A 305 2.96 -16.88 -1.54
N ALA A 306 1.98 -17.79 -1.54
CA ALA A 306 2.24 -19.22 -1.40
C ALA A 306 3.13 -19.77 -2.53
N LEU A 307 2.88 -19.41 -3.77
CA LEU A 307 3.70 -19.80 -4.93
C LEU A 307 5.13 -19.22 -4.84
N ALA A 308 5.29 -17.97 -4.42
CA ALA A 308 6.59 -17.36 -4.20
C ALA A 308 7.39 -18.12 -3.11
N ILE A 309 6.75 -18.43 -1.99
CA ILE A 309 7.33 -19.23 -0.89
C ILE A 309 7.74 -20.62 -1.38
N GLN A 310 6.87 -21.32 -2.09
CA GLN A 310 7.15 -22.65 -2.66
C GLN A 310 8.29 -22.60 -3.67
N ALA A 311 8.43 -21.51 -4.43
CA ALA A 311 9.53 -21.29 -5.34
C ALA A 311 10.86 -20.91 -4.64
N GLY A 312 10.83 -20.65 -3.32
CA GLY A 312 12.00 -20.19 -2.55
C GLY A 312 12.36 -18.73 -2.80
N LYS A 313 11.40 -17.92 -3.26
CA LYS A 313 11.54 -16.47 -3.42
C LYS A 313 11.39 -15.77 -2.08
N GLN A 314 12.04 -14.60 -1.94
CA GLN A 314 11.92 -13.77 -0.74
C GLN A 314 10.96 -12.60 -0.91
N GLU A 315 10.50 -12.31 -2.13
CA GLU A 315 9.60 -11.20 -2.46
C GLU A 315 8.67 -11.58 -3.62
N PHE A 316 7.69 -10.73 -3.91
CA PHE A 316 6.83 -10.87 -5.08
C PHE A 316 7.54 -10.50 -6.39
N ASP A 317 7.16 -11.16 -7.48
CA ASP A 317 7.37 -10.64 -8.82
C ASP A 317 6.32 -9.56 -9.16
N ALA A 318 6.65 -8.66 -10.07
CA ALA A 318 5.69 -7.71 -10.62
C ALA A 318 4.49 -8.44 -11.30
N PRO A 319 3.28 -7.92 -11.18
CA PRO A 319 2.89 -6.61 -10.63
C PRO A 319 2.75 -6.57 -9.10
N GLY A 320 3.03 -7.66 -8.37
CA GLY A 320 3.10 -7.64 -6.92
C GLY A 320 4.16 -6.68 -6.41
N MET A 321 4.06 -6.28 -5.15
CA MET A 321 4.97 -5.34 -4.52
C MET A 321 6.30 -6.04 -4.18
N SER A 322 7.37 -5.79 -4.95
CA SER A 322 8.72 -6.18 -4.55
C SER A 322 9.18 -5.38 -3.32
N TRP A 323 10.26 -5.80 -2.67
CA TRP A 323 10.83 -5.05 -1.54
C TRP A 323 11.20 -3.61 -1.93
N ALA A 324 11.75 -3.42 -3.11
CA ALA A 324 12.08 -2.09 -3.61
C ALA A 324 10.82 -1.25 -3.88
N ASP A 325 9.74 -1.86 -4.35
CA ASP A 325 8.47 -1.19 -4.60
C ASP A 325 7.81 -0.77 -3.29
N SER A 326 7.69 -1.67 -2.31
CA SER A 326 7.14 -1.37 -0.97
C SER A 326 7.96 -0.29 -0.25
N LEU A 327 9.30 -0.37 -0.31
CA LEU A 327 10.17 0.63 0.29
C LEU A 327 10.03 2.01 -0.38
N GLY A 328 9.92 2.03 -1.71
CA GLY A 328 9.66 3.27 -2.46
C GLY A 328 8.30 3.87 -2.11
N ASN A 329 7.26 3.04 -1.97
CA ASN A 329 5.93 3.48 -1.53
C ASN A 329 5.99 4.12 -0.14
N ALA A 330 6.61 3.45 0.83
CA ALA A 330 6.79 3.98 2.18
C ALA A 330 7.55 5.31 2.19
N ARG A 331 8.61 5.47 1.37
CA ARG A 331 9.37 6.73 1.24
C ARG A 331 8.52 7.90 0.73
N VAL A 332 7.57 7.63 -0.17
CA VAL A 332 6.64 8.67 -0.65
C VAL A 332 5.69 9.09 0.46
N LEU A 333 5.15 8.13 1.22
CA LEU A 333 4.27 8.42 2.36
C LEU A 333 5.02 9.19 3.46
N ASP A 334 6.26 8.84 3.77
CA ASP A 334 7.10 9.56 4.74
C ASP A 334 7.35 11.02 4.31
N LYS A 335 7.65 11.25 3.02
CA LYS A 335 7.81 12.61 2.49
C LYS A 335 6.52 13.41 2.58
N TRP A 336 5.38 12.79 2.25
CA TRP A 336 4.08 13.43 2.35
C TRP A 336 3.75 13.81 3.80
N ARG A 337 3.97 12.90 4.76
CA ARG A 337 3.79 13.19 6.19
C ARG A 337 4.71 14.34 6.67
N ALA A 338 5.96 14.33 6.23
CA ALA A 338 6.92 15.41 6.56
C ALA A 338 6.47 16.78 6.04
N ASP A 339 5.93 16.85 4.81
CA ASP A 339 5.44 18.10 4.22
C ASP A 339 4.28 18.72 5.02
N ILE A 340 3.45 17.89 5.65
CA ILE A 340 2.28 18.34 6.44
C ILE A 340 2.56 18.40 7.95
N GLY A 341 3.78 18.06 8.38
CA GLY A 341 4.17 18.06 9.79
C GLY A 341 3.50 16.97 10.63
N LEU A 342 3.07 15.84 10.02
CA LEU A 342 2.46 14.74 10.74
C LEU A 342 3.52 13.83 11.35
N GLU A 343 3.56 13.80 12.70
CA GLU A 343 4.33 12.85 13.49
C GLU A 343 3.41 11.95 14.31
N TYR A 344 3.75 10.67 14.39
CA TYR A 344 3.03 9.74 15.26
C TYR A 344 3.70 9.62 16.62
N GLU A 345 2.89 9.55 17.68
CA GLU A 345 3.37 9.38 19.06
C GLU A 345 4.26 8.16 19.23
N ILE A 346 3.96 7.07 18.49
CA ILE A 346 4.72 5.82 18.53
C ILE A 346 6.12 5.96 17.91
N GLU A 347 6.35 6.94 17.04
CA GLU A 347 7.67 7.20 16.43
C GLU A 347 8.62 7.93 17.37
N LYS A 348 8.10 8.55 18.45
CA LYS A 348 8.93 9.25 19.44
C LYS A 348 9.86 8.27 20.16
N PRO A 349 11.15 8.60 20.35
CA PRO A 349 12.15 7.67 20.88
C PRO A 349 11.77 6.99 22.19
N ALA A 350 11.04 7.72 23.06
CA ALA A 350 10.61 7.20 24.37
C ALA A 350 9.53 6.10 24.27
N LYS A 351 8.77 6.06 23.19
CA LYS A 351 7.65 5.13 22.98
C LYS A 351 7.96 3.97 22.03
N ARG A 352 9.11 4.01 21.36
CA ARG A 352 9.51 2.93 20.45
C ARG A 352 9.79 1.63 21.20
N VAL A 353 9.02 0.61 20.87
CA VAL A 353 9.10 -0.72 21.51
C VAL A 353 9.84 -1.72 20.62
N HIS A 354 10.10 -1.40 19.34
CA HIS A 354 10.56 -2.36 18.35
C HIS A 354 12.07 -2.59 18.44
N THR A 355 12.44 -3.86 18.37
CA THR A 355 13.83 -4.28 18.45
C THR A 355 14.18 -5.16 17.26
N LEU A 356 15.29 -4.86 16.62
CA LEU A 356 15.99 -5.77 15.75
C LEU A 356 17.07 -6.44 16.61
N ASP A 357 17.08 -7.77 16.72
CA ASP A 357 17.99 -8.52 17.58
C ASP A 357 17.97 -8.03 19.07
N ASN A 358 16.77 -7.81 19.64
CA ASN A 358 16.58 -7.20 20.97
C ASN A 358 17.19 -5.80 21.15
N ARG A 359 17.49 -5.08 20.08
CA ARG A 359 17.93 -3.68 20.11
C ARG A 359 16.80 -2.77 19.68
N LYS A 360 16.58 -1.67 20.41
CA LYS A 360 15.62 -0.64 19.99
C LYS A 360 16.02 -0.10 18.63
N LEU A 361 15.09 -0.12 17.67
CA LEU A 361 15.27 0.56 16.38
C LEU A 361 15.55 2.04 16.67
N SER A 362 16.75 2.53 16.35
CA SER A 362 17.11 3.92 16.56
C SER A 362 16.78 4.75 15.32
N ASN A 363 16.21 5.94 15.55
CA ASN A 363 15.98 6.95 14.49
C ASN A 363 17.26 7.64 13.99
N LYS A 364 18.42 7.17 14.36
CA LYS A 364 19.63 7.66 13.70
C LYS A 364 19.61 7.11 12.28
N GLY A 365 18.83 7.80 11.43
CA GLY A 365 18.85 7.57 10.01
C GLY A 365 20.28 7.53 9.54
N THR A 366 20.68 6.43 8.96
CA THR A 366 21.75 6.49 7.98
C THR A 366 21.21 7.43 6.92
N ALA A 367 21.73 8.65 6.90
CA ALA A 367 21.53 9.56 5.79
C ALA A 367 21.73 8.75 4.52
N ILE A 368 20.68 8.66 3.71
CA ILE A 368 20.81 8.02 2.39
C ILE A 368 21.94 8.78 1.72
N PRO A 369 23.05 8.14 1.33
CA PRO A 369 24.08 8.85 0.62
C PRO A 369 23.41 9.46 -0.61
N SER A 370 23.36 10.77 -0.69
CA SER A 370 22.98 11.45 -1.91
C SER A 370 23.99 10.95 -2.95
N ARG A 371 23.57 10.11 -3.89
CA ARG A 371 24.35 9.82 -5.07
C ARG A 371 24.50 11.14 -5.80
N THR A 372 25.61 11.80 -5.57
CA THR A 372 26.09 12.90 -6.40
C THR A 372 26.27 12.31 -7.78
N ILE A 373 25.38 12.66 -8.71
CA ILE A 373 25.60 12.39 -10.13
C ILE A 373 26.75 13.30 -10.56
N PRO A 374 27.89 12.77 -11.00
CA PRO A 374 28.98 13.60 -11.45
C PRO A 374 28.53 14.38 -12.70
N GLY A 375 28.52 15.69 -12.64
CA GLY A 375 28.31 16.54 -13.83
C GLY A 375 27.27 17.65 -13.70
N ILE A 376 26.50 17.77 -12.63
CA ILE A 376 25.58 18.90 -12.45
C ILE A 376 26.22 19.95 -11.54
N LYS A 377 26.71 21.03 -12.15
CA LYS A 377 27.13 22.23 -11.43
C LYS A 377 25.92 22.84 -10.73
N LYS A 378 25.99 23.00 -9.40
CA LYS A 378 25.04 23.79 -8.61
C LYS A 378 24.98 25.21 -9.19
N GLN A 379 23.87 25.57 -9.82
CA GLN A 379 23.45 26.97 -9.94
C GLN A 379 22.49 27.24 -8.80
N ALA A 380 23.00 27.94 -7.80
CA ALA A 380 22.17 28.54 -6.76
C ALA A 380 21.55 29.82 -7.32
N SER A 381 20.24 29.82 -7.46
CA SER A 381 19.47 31.06 -7.47
C SER A 381 18.14 30.79 -6.75
N VAL A 382 18.12 31.18 -5.49
CA VAL A 382 16.88 31.34 -4.72
C VAL A 382 16.21 32.58 -5.26
N VAL A 383 15.13 32.41 -6.00
CA VAL A 383 14.18 33.49 -6.25
C VAL A 383 13.13 33.39 -5.16
N ALA A 384 13.26 34.21 -4.14
CA ALA A 384 12.19 34.48 -3.19
C ALA A 384 11.10 35.27 -3.95
N VAL A 385 9.99 34.63 -4.29
CA VAL A 385 8.78 35.34 -4.71
C VAL A 385 7.99 35.66 -3.44
N GLY A 386 8.01 36.94 -3.07
CA GLY A 386 7.21 37.48 -1.95
C GLY A 386 5.71 37.33 -2.24
N PHE A 387 4.99 36.88 -1.24
CA PHE A 387 3.52 36.85 -1.21
C PHE A 387 2.97 38.24 -0.89
N GLU A 388 3.05 39.17 -1.84
CA GLU A 388 2.26 40.41 -1.82
C GLU A 388 1.90 40.69 -3.29
N ASP A 389 0.70 40.23 -3.70
CA ASP A 389 -0.11 40.76 -4.81
C ASP A 389 -1.19 39.75 -5.24
N PHE A 390 -2.07 39.38 -4.32
CA PHE A 390 -3.35 38.73 -4.67
C PHE A 390 -4.55 39.49 -4.06
N ARG A 391 -4.60 40.82 -4.28
CA ARG A 391 -5.81 41.60 -3.99
C ARG A 391 -6.10 42.58 -5.12
N THR A 392 -6.31 42.10 -6.33
CA THR A 392 -7.01 42.90 -7.37
C THR A 392 -7.26 42.03 -8.57
N PHE A 393 -8.24 41.15 -8.51
CA PHE A 393 -8.98 40.64 -9.70
C PHE A 393 -10.37 40.18 -9.25
N ALA A 394 -11.18 41.17 -8.85
CA ALA A 394 -12.62 41.02 -8.74
C ALA A 394 -13.25 42.24 -9.35
N SER A 395 -13.39 42.24 -10.67
CA SER A 395 -14.39 42.96 -11.44
C SER A 395 -13.95 42.98 -12.91
N GLY A 396 -14.54 42.17 -13.74
CA GLY A 396 -14.36 42.15 -15.19
C GLY A 396 -15.27 41.11 -15.79
N ALA A 397 -16.54 41.50 -15.99
CA ALA A 397 -17.49 40.74 -16.77
C ALA A 397 -16.95 40.58 -18.20
N ILE A 398 -16.83 39.36 -18.68
CA ILE A 398 -16.63 39.07 -20.10
C ILE A 398 -18.00 38.84 -20.69
N LEU A 399 -18.48 39.84 -21.44
CA LEU A 399 -19.53 39.69 -22.44
C LEU A 399 -18.98 38.83 -23.58
N LEU A 400 -19.64 37.73 -23.87
CA LEU A 400 -19.51 36.99 -25.12
C LEU A 400 -20.51 37.61 -26.12
N ASP A 401 -20.02 38.27 -27.16
CA ASP A 401 -20.80 38.55 -28.39
C ASP A 401 -20.18 37.78 -29.55
N ALA A 402 -21.13 37.09 -30.28
CA ALA A 402 -21.10 36.50 -31.59
C ALA A 402 -20.14 35.33 -31.86
#